data_eb1cda4a4539599966c2eadc7c228569
#
_entry.id   eb1cda4a4539599966c2eadc7c228569
#
_cell.length_a   1.000
_cell.length_b   1.000
_cell.length_c   1.000
_cell.angle_alpha   90.00
_cell.angle_beta   90.00
_cell.angle_gamma   90.00
#
_symmetry.space_group_name_H-M   'P 1'
#
loop_
_entity.id
_entity.type
_entity.pdbx_description
1 polymer ?
#
loop_
_entity_poly.entity_id
_entity_poly.type
_entity_poly.pdbx_seq_one_letter_code
_entity_poly.pdbx_strand_id
1 'polypeptide(L)'
;MPTAKVNDVEIYYEEHGKGRPMVFLSETACDGEVWKINQVGEFSKDHRVIIHDYRGTGRSSKPSIDYTTSMFAEDVAALMDHLGAEDAIIVGHSMGGRVAQLLALDYPEKVHKLVLASTGAHYPQTKGLPLKICKEMIEWGYEKYERDHTILVGWTEEYVKHHPEEIERYLKVRMHNLCPVEFYLRHLIARQSHDTSQRLKDIKQPALILVGDGDRNMTSEINHRMSSEVLAKGIPNSKLVVLPNERHSYFFSNPDEAHRIIRDFIRD
;
A
#
# COMPACT_ATOMS: atom_id res chain seq x y z
N MET A 1 -0.73 -23.36 -5.04
CA MET A 1 -0.61 -21.89 -5.16
C MET A 1 0.80 -21.55 -4.68
N PRO A 2 1.53 -20.64 -5.36
CA PRO A 2 2.91 -20.38 -4.97
C PRO A 2 2.97 -19.70 -3.60
N THR A 3 3.68 -20.31 -2.66
CA THR A 3 4.03 -19.74 -1.35
C THR A 3 5.54 -19.85 -1.18
N ALA A 4 6.13 -18.86 -0.56
CA ALA A 4 7.54 -18.87 -0.14
C ALA A 4 7.61 -18.93 1.38
N LYS A 5 8.42 -19.83 1.91
CA LYS A 5 8.76 -19.81 3.32
C LYS A 5 9.88 -18.79 3.52
N VAL A 6 9.54 -17.68 4.14
CA VAL A 6 10.45 -16.57 4.44
C VAL A 6 10.37 -16.26 5.93
N ASN A 7 11.51 -16.03 6.56
CA ASN A 7 11.57 -15.84 8.01
C ASN A 7 10.81 -16.96 8.76
N ASP A 8 9.78 -16.60 9.53
CA ASP A 8 8.95 -17.51 10.33
C ASP A 8 7.55 -17.76 9.71
N VAL A 9 7.30 -17.30 8.47
CA VAL A 9 5.99 -17.33 7.81
C VAL A 9 6.02 -17.91 6.40
N GLU A 10 4.88 -18.35 5.92
CA GLU A 10 4.64 -18.63 4.51
C GLU A 10 3.92 -17.42 3.89
N ILE A 11 4.55 -16.82 2.88
CA ILE A 11 4.01 -15.68 2.13
C ILE A 11 3.50 -16.17 0.79
N TYR A 12 2.23 -15.91 0.52
CA TYR A 12 1.64 -16.11 -0.81
C TYR A 12 2.08 -15.00 -1.74
N TYR A 13 2.43 -15.35 -2.97
CA TYR A 13 2.79 -14.39 -4.01
C TYR A 13 2.33 -14.85 -5.40
N GLU A 14 2.31 -13.93 -6.33
CA GLU A 14 2.14 -14.19 -7.76
C GLU A 14 3.16 -13.38 -8.55
N GLU A 15 3.59 -13.94 -9.69
CA GLU A 15 4.45 -13.29 -10.64
C GLU A 15 3.78 -13.21 -12.01
N HIS A 16 3.85 -12.05 -12.66
CA HIS A 16 3.24 -11.80 -13.96
C HIS A 16 4.22 -11.04 -14.85
N GLY A 17 4.34 -11.46 -16.13
CA GLY A 17 5.23 -10.83 -17.09
C GLY A 17 6.70 -11.20 -16.92
N LYS A 18 7.57 -10.41 -17.56
CA LYS A 18 9.04 -10.57 -17.56
C LYS A 18 9.70 -9.21 -17.63
N GLY A 19 10.96 -9.12 -17.22
CA GLY A 19 11.74 -7.88 -17.22
C GLY A 19 12.25 -7.51 -15.84
N ARG A 20 12.51 -6.22 -15.60
CA ARG A 20 12.90 -5.72 -14.27
C ARG A 20 11.80 -6.02 -13.25
N PRO A 21 12.16 -6.51 -12.05
CA PRO A 21 11.18 -6.74 -11.01
C PRO A 21 10.44 -5.45 -10.62
N MET A 22 9.12 -5.55 -10.45
CA MET A 22 8.25 -4.49 -9.95
C MET A 22 7.35 -5.07 -8.86
N VAL A 23 7.61 -4.69 -7.61
CA VAL A 23 6.93 -5.25 -6.44
C VAL A 23 5.85 -4.30 -5.97
N PHE A 24 4.62 -4.79 -5.89
CA PHE A 24 3.47 -4.03 -5.41
C PHE A 24 3.14 -4.34 -3.96
N LEU A 25 3.09 -3.32 -3.13
CA LEU A 25 2.85 -3.37 -1.70
C LEU A 25 1.50 -2.77 -1.36
N SER A 26 0.58 -3.60 -0.87
CA SER A 26 -0.81 -3.24 -0.63
C SER A 26 -1.01 -2.34 0.59
N GLU A 27 -2.20 -1.78 0.71
CA GLU A 27 -2.65 -0.99 1.84
C GLU A 27 -2.95 -1.85 3.09
N THR A 28 -3.37 -1.20 4.18
CA THR A 28 -3.66 -1.86 5.46
C THR A 28 -4.65 -3.00 5.29
N ALA A 29 -4.27 -4.19 5.76
CA ALA A 29 -5.10 -5.40 5.79
C ALA A 29 -5.69 -5.83 4.42
N CYS A 30 -5.05 -5.40 3.34
CA CYS A 30 -5.41 -5.74 1.97
C CYS A 30 -4.44 -6.77 1.39
N ASP A 31 -4.96 -7.75 0.69
CA ASP A 31 -4.16 -8.73 -0.06
C ASP A 31 -3.72 -8.19 -1.44
N GLY A 32 -2.94 -8.98 -2.17
CA GLY A 32 -2.42 -8.60 -3.48
C GLY A 32 -3.45 -8.61 -4.61
N GLU A 33 -4.66 -9.16 -4.40
CA GLU A 33 -5.68 -9.32 -5.46
C GLU A 33 -6.12 -7.98 -6.05
N VAL A 34 -6.14 -6.92 -5.25
CA VAL A 34 -6.57 -5.58 -5.71
C VAL A 34 -5.71 -5.07 -6.86
N TRP A 35 -4.42 -5.43 -6.91
CA TRP A 35 -3.52 -5.01 -7.97
C TRP A 35 -3.82 -5.65 -9.33
N LYS A 36 -4.54 -6.80 -9.34
CA LYS A 36 -4.97 -7.46 -10.59
C LYS A 36 -6.08 -6.71 -11.30
N ILE A 37 -6.75 -5.77 -10.64
CA ILE A 37 -7.85 -5.02 -11.24
C ILE A 37 -7.35 -4.18 -12.43
N ASN A 38 -6.23 -3.46 -12.25
CA ASN A 38 -5.69 -2.57 -13.29
C ASN A 38 -4.17 -2.68 -13.46
N GLN A 39 -3.39 -2.78 -12.37
CA GLN A 39 -1.93 -2.59 -12.38
C GLN A 39 -1.17 -3.78 -12.96
N VAL A 40 -1.54 -5.00 -12.56
CA VAL A 40 -0.86 -6.22 -13.05
C VAL A 40 -0.95 -6.29 -14.58
N GLY A 41 -2.14 -6.12 -15.16
CA GLY A 41 -2.35 -6.18 -16.61
C GLY A 41 -1.58 -5.11 -17.38
N GLU A 42 -1.36 -3.95 -16.77
CA GLU A 42 -0.60 -2.86 -17.39
C GLU A 42 0.91 -3.09 -17.32
N PHE A 43 1.45 -3.30 -16.11
CA PHE A 43 2.89 -3.33 -15.92
C PHE A 43 3.55 -4.66 -16.30
N SER A 44 2.80 -5.77 -16.31
CA SER A 44 3.33 -7.08 -16.75
C SER A 44 3.66 -7.16 -18.25
N LYS A 45 3.30 -6.14 -19.02
CA LYS A 45 3.67 -6.05 -20.46
C LYS A 45 5.19 -5.97 -20.66
N ASP A 46 5.90 -5.36 -19.71
CA ASP A 46 7.34 -5.07 -19.82
C ASP A 46 8.13 -5.20 -18.51
N HIS A 47 7.45 -5.55 -17.41
CA HIS A 47 8.06 -5.81 -16.09
C HIS A 47 7.65 -7.18 -15.55
N ARG A 48 8.50 -7.74 -14.70
CA ARG A 48 8.17 -8.88 -13.85
C ARG A 48 7.44 -8.37 -12.62
N VAL A 49 6.12 -8.28 -12.71
CA VAL A 49 5.27 -7.80 -11.63
C VAL A 49 5.14 -8.86 -10.56
N ILE A 50 5.41 -8.49 -9.32
CA ILE A 50 5.29 -9.33 -8.13
C ILE A 50 4.24 -8.71 -7.21
N ILE A 51 3.19 -9.46 -6.90
CA ILE A 51 2.19 -9.14 -5.89
C ILE A 51 2.24 -10.20 -4.80
N HIS A 52 1.90 -9.84 -3.56
CA HIS A 52 1.92 -10.76 -2.44
C HIS A 52 0.86 -10.39 -1.40
N ASP A 53 0.55 -11.34 -0.56
CA ASP A 53 -0.30 -11.12 0.62
C ASP A 53 0.64 -10.96 1.83
N TYR A 54 0.52 -9.87 2.59
CA TYR A 54 1.28 -9.73 3.84
C TYR A 54 0.94 -10.82 4.84
N ARG A 55 1.86 -11.11 5.80
CA ARG A 55 1.46 -11.87 7.00
C ARG A 55 0.18 -11.27 7.59
N GLY A 56 -0.76 -12.11 7.98
CA GLY A 56 -2.06 -11.69 8.51
C GLY A 56 -3.14 -11.43 7.45
N THR A 57 -2.82 -11.42 6.14
CA THR A 57 -3.81 -11.19 5.08
C THR A 57 -3.94 -12.36 4.12
N GLY A 58 -5.02 -12.36 3.33
CA GLY A 58 -5.23 -13.24 2.20
C GLY A 58 -4.90 -14.71 2.49
N ARG A 59 -3.98 -15.25 1.70
CA ARG A 59 -3.52 -16.65 1.71
C ARG A 59 -2.23 -16.88 2.49
N SER A 60 -1.58 -15.79 2.96
CA SER A 60 -0.37 -15.87 3.78
C SER A 60 -0.64 -16.31 5.20
N SER A 61 0.40 -16.78 5.90
CA SER A 61 0.36 -17.15 7.33
C SER A 61 -0.16 -16.01 8.19
N LYS A 62 -0.89 -16.38 9.25
CA LYS A 62 -1.53 -15.44 10.18
C LYS A 62 -1.11 -15.70 11.64
N PRO A 63 0.17 -15.48 12.00
CA PRO A 63 0.63 -15.68 13.38
C PRO A 63 0.00 -14.63 14.31
N SER A 64 -0.51 -15.08 15.47
CA SER A 64 -1.09 -14.21 16.52
C SER A 64 0.00 -13.56 17.37
N ILE A 65 0.79 -12.69 16.76
CA ILE A 65 1.85 -11.88 17.39
C ILE A 65 1.62 -10.39 17.07
N ASP A 66 2.32 -9.50 17.74
CA ASP A 66 2.30 -8.08 17.38
C ASP A 66 3.05 -7.88 16.06
N TYR A 67 2.45 -7.09 15.16
CA TYR A 67 3.04 -6.76 13.88
C TYR A 67 3.67 -5.37 13.90
N THR A 68 4.73 -5.21 13.09
CA THR A 68 5.35 -3.92 12.80
C THR A 68 5.54 -3.75 11.30
N THR A 69 5.66 -2.51 10.84
CA THR A 69 6.01 -2.25 9.43
C THR A 69 7.41 -2.75 9.07
N SER A 70 8.32 -2.86 10.06
CA SER A 70 9.65 -3.48 9.88
C SER A 70 9.53 -4.96 9.57
N MET A 71 8.67 -5.70 10.31
CA MET A 71 8.43 -7.12 10.00
C MET A 71 7.88 -7.32 8.59
N PHE A 72 6.99 -6.44 8.13
CA PHE A 72 6.51 -6.49 6.75
C PHE A 72 7.62 -6.23 5.73
N ALA A 73 8.52 -5.28 6.02
CA ALA A 73 9.67 -5.01 5.15
C ALA A 73 10.67 -6.18 5.13
N GLU A 74 10.94 -6.79 6.27
CA GLU A 74 11.77 -8.00 6.40
C GLU A 74 11.20 -9.18 5.60
N ASP A 75 9.88 -9.39 5.67
CA ASP A 75 9.22 -10.46 4.88
C ASP A 75 9.30 -10.19 3.38
N VAL A 76 9.07 -8.95 2.96
CA VAL A 76 9.17 -8.58 1.55
C VAL A 76 10.62 -8.69 1.05
N ALA A 77 11.61 -8.25 1.83
CA ALA A 77 13.02 -8.39 1.48
C ALA A 77 13.40 -9.88 1.31
N ALA A 78 12.98 -10.74 2.24
CA ALA A 78 13.23 -12.17 2.17
C ALA A 78 12.46 -12.85 1.00
N LEU A 79 11.25 -12.37 0.67
CA LEU A 79 10.53 -12.82 -0.53
C LEU A 79 11.28 -12.42 -1.79
N MET A 80 11.81 -11.19 -1.85
CA MET A 80 12.62 -10.72 -2.97
C MET A 80 13.89 -11.57 -3.15
N ASP A 81 14.56 -11.96 -2.06
CA ASP A 81 15.71 -12.89 -2.11
C ASP A 81 15.29 -14.25 -2.65
N HIS A 82 14.20 -14.81 -2.15
CA HIS A 82 13.66 -16.11 -2.62
C HIS A 82 13.38 -16.11 -4.12
N LEU A 83 12.92 -14.96 -4.65
CA LEU A 83 12.56 -14.81 -6.07
C LEU A 83 13.71 -14.30 -6.94
N GLY A 84 14.87 -13.94 -6.38
CA GLY A 84 15.93 -13.26 -7.12
C GLY A 84 15.45 -11.93 -7.72
N ALA A 85 14.63 -11.18 -6.96
CA ALA A 85 14.03 -9.92 -7.40
C ALA A 85 14.83 -8.72 -6.87
N GLU A 86 16.10 -8.65 -7.24
CA GLU A 86 16.98 -7.54 -6.88
C GLU A 86 16.81 -6.33 -7.82
N ASP A 87 17.25 -5.15 -7.37
CA ASP A 87 17.19 -3.90 -8.14
C ASP A 87 15.78 -3.61 -8.68
N ALA A 88 14.79 -3.78 -7.80
CA ALA A 88 13.38 -3.72 -8.13
C ALA A 88 12.80 -2.30 -8.04
N ILE A 89 11.76 -2.05 -8.85
CA ILE A 89 10.87 -0.90 -8.64
C ILE A 89 9.86 -1.31 -7.56
N ILE A 90 9.79 -0.52 -6.50
CA ILE A 90 8.85 -0.78 -5.38
C ILE A 90 7.69 0.21 -5.47
N VAL A 91 6.48 -0.29 -5.61
CA VAL A 91 5.25 0.50 -5.64
C VAL A 91 4.47 0.23 -4.37
N GLY A 92 4.48 1.18 -3.45
CA GLY A 92 3.79 1.05 -2.16
C GLY A 92 2.63 2.01 -2.02
N HIS A 93 1.42 1.48 -1.77
CA HIS A 93 0.22 2.26 -1.52
C HIS A 93 -0.13 2.27 -0.02
N SER A 94 -0.42 3.44 0.53
CA SER A 94 -0.85 3.60 1.93
C SER A 94 0.15 2.97 2.92
N MET A 95 -0.23 1.92 3.65
CA MET A 95 0.68 1.14 4.50
C MET A 95 1.86 0.57 3.69
N GLY A 96 1.61 0.09 2.48
CA GLY A 96 2.67 -0.41 1.58
C GLY A 96 3.74 0.64 1.27
N GLY A 97 3.37 1.92 1.21
CA GLY A 97 4.33 3.01 1.05
C GLY A 97 5.23 3.22 2.29
N ARG A 98 4.74 2.87 3.49
CA ARG A 98 5.55 2.85 4.72
C ARG A 98 6.55 1.70 4.71
N VAL A 99 6.10 0.53 4.26
CA VAL A 99 6.96 -0.65 4.08
C VAL A 99 8.03 -0.36 3.00
N ALA A 100 7.66 0.28 1.90
CA ALA A 100 8.58 0.69 0.83
C ALA A 100 9.70 1.64 1.33
N GLN A 101 9.38 2.56 2.24
CA GLN A 101 10.40 3.42 2.87
C GLN A 101 11.41 2.60 3.66
N LEU A 102 10.97 1.60 4.43
CA LEU A 102 11.85 0.72 5.21
C LEU A 102 12.69 -0.18 4.30
N LEU A 103 12.13 -0.68 3.20
CA LEU A 103 12.91 -1.40 2.20
C LEU A 103 14.05 -0.54 1.65
N ALA A 104 13.77 0.71 1.29
CA ALA A 104 14.81 1.62 0.79
C ALA A 104 15.86 2.01 1.84
N LEU A 105 15.50 2.04 3.11
CA LEU A 105 16.38 2.40 4.23
C LEU A 105 17.21 1.23 4.71
N ASP A 106 16.63 0.04 4.83
CA ASP A 106 17.23 -1.11 5.49
C ASP A 106 17.77 -2.15 4.50
N TYR A 107 17.31 -2.11 3.22
CA TYR A 107 17.70 -2.99 2.11
C TYR A 107 17.92 -2.19 0.82
N PRO A 108 18.76 -1.13 0.84
CA PRO A 108 18.89 -0.18 -0.26
C PRO A 108 19.34 -0.83 -1.58
N GLU A 109 20.10 -1.94 -1.52
CA GLU A 109 20.60 -2.69 -2.68
C GLU A 109 19.47 -3.40 -3.45
N LYS A 110 18.33 -3.65 -2.81
CA LYS A 110 17.17 -4.29 -3.43
C LYS A 110 16.29 -3.32 -4.21
N VAL A 111 16.45 -2.01 -3.99
CA VAL A 111 15.51 -0.99 -4.45
C VAL A 111 16.14 -0.10 -5.51
N HIS A 112 15.61 -0.18 -6.73
CA HIS A 112 15.99 0.68 -7.85
C HIS A 112 15.32 2.05 -7.78
N LYS A 113 13.99 2.06 -7.72
CA LYS A 113 13.15 3.25 -7.64
C LYS A 113 11.97 3.02 -6.71
N LEU A 114 11.44 4.09 -6.15
CA LEU A 114 10.27 4.08 -5.26
C LEU A 114 9.08 4.80 -5.88
N VAL A 115 7.90 4.22 -5.77
CA VAL A 115 6.62 4.90 -5.92
C VAL A 115 5.90 4.86 -4.59
N LEU A 116 5.82 6.01 -3.93
CA LEU A 116 5.20 6.20 -2.62
C LEU A 116 3.82 6.84 -2.79
N ALA A 117 2.79 6.01 -2.83
CA ALA A 117 1.43 6.39 -3.18
C ALA A 117 0.55 6.55 -1.93
N SER A 118 -0.06 7.73 -1.74
CA SER A 118 -1.01 8.01 -0.65
C SER A 118 -0.51 7.57 0.73
N THR A 119 0.70 7.96 1.09
CA THR A 119 1.40 7.49 2.29
C THR A 119 2.10 8.62 3.06
N GLY A 120 2.78 8.30 4.14
CA GLY A 120 3.53 9.27 4.95
C GLY A 120 4.64 8.64 5.75
N ALA A 121 5.54 9.47 6.29
CA ALA A 121 6.68 9.05 7.10
C ALA A 121 6.29 8.58 8.50
N HIS A 122 5.24 9.13 9.06
CA HIS A 122 4.69 8.75 10.35
C HIS A 122 3.16 8.84 10.33
N TYR A 123 2.53 8.25 11.32
CA TYR A 123 1.13 8.42 11.55
C TYR A 123 0.95 9.27 12.81
N PRO A 124 0.20 10.38 12.76
CA PRO A 124 -0.09 11.12 13.98
C PRO A 124 -0.76 10.20 14.98
N GLN A 125 -0.14 10.02 16.14
CA GLN A 125 -0.69 9.15 17.17
C GLN A 125 -2.00 9.76 17.70
N THR A 126 -3.11 9.31 17.19
CA THR A 126 -4.43 9.65 17.69
C THR A 126 -4.75 8.71 18.84
N LYS A 127 -4.61 9.20 20.08
CA LYS A 127 -4.97 8.42 21.26
C LYS A 127 -6.38 7.84 21.11
N GLY A 128 -6.51 6.54 21.32
CA GLY A 128 -7.79 5.84 21.28
C GLY A 128 -8.34 5.52 19.89
N LEU A 129 -7.62 5.80 18.80
CA LEU A 129 -8.10 5.46 17.46
C LEU A 129 -8.40 3.96 17.28
N PRO A 130 -7.54 3.01 17.70
CA PRO A 130 -7.89 1.59 17.61
C PRO A 130 -9.16 1.25 18.37
N LEU A 131 -9.37 1.85 19.55
CA LEU A 131 -10.58 1.63 20.34
C LEU A 131 -11.84 2.20 19.65
N LYS A 132 -11.73 3.38 19.01
CA LYS A 132 -12.83 3.96 18.22
C LYS A 132 -13.22 3.02 17.09
N ILE A 133 -12.25 2.56 16.31
CA ILE A 133 -12.45 1.63 15.19
C ILE A 133 -13.08 0.33 15.69
N CYS A 134 -12.60 -0.25 16.79
CA CYS A 134 -13.21 -1.43 17.40
C CYS A 134 -14.68 -1.22 17.75
N LYS A 135 -15.03 -0.05 18.34
CA LYS A 135 -16.42 0.27 18.68
C LYS A 135 -17.30 0.35 17.43
N GLU A 136 -16.83 1.01 16.37
CA GLU A 136 -17.54 1.11 15.10
C GLU A 136 -17.74 -0.27 14.45
N MET A 137 -16.72 -1.14 14.49
CA MET A 137 -16.81 -2.53 14.00
C MET A 137 -17.81 -3.36 14.81
N ILE A 138 -17.91 -3.16 16.11
CA ILE A 138 -18.88 -3.85 16.97
C ILE A 138 -20.30 -3.35 16.68
N GLU A 139 -20.46 -2.03 16.54
CA GLU A 139 -21.77 -1.41 16.33
C GLU A 139 -22.35 -1.72 14.94
N TRP A 140 -21.53 -1.66 13.89
CA TRP A 140 -21.98 -1.78 12.50
C TRP A 140 -21.78 -3.17 11.91
N GLY A 141 -20.97 -4.02 12.54
CA GLY A 141 -20.42 -5.25 11.99
C GLY A 141 -19.17 -4.99 11.15
N TYR A 142 -18.19 -5.87 11.27
CA TYR A 142 -16.87 -5.66 10.65
C TYR A 142 -16.92 -5.57 9.12
N GLU A 143 -17.66 -6.44 8.47
CA GLU A 143 -17.78 -6.45 7.01
C GLU A 143 -18.41 -5.15 6.50
N LYS A 144 -19.48 -4.68 7.13
CA LYS A 144 -20.12 -3.42 6.79
C LYS A 144 -19.20 -2.23 7.06
N TYR A 145 -18.50 -2.23 8.20
CA TYR A 145 -17.51 -1.20 8.51
C TYR A 145 -16.46 -1.11 7.42
N GLU A 146 -15.83 -2.23 7.03
CA GLU A 146 -14.76 -2.24 6.04
C GLU A 146 -15.24 -1.79 4.67
N ARG A 147 -16.44 -2.21 4.25
CA ARG A 147 -17.08 -1.78 3.01
C ARG A 147 -17.31 -0.26 3.00
N ASP A 148 -18.00 0.26 4.01
CA ASP A 148 -18.41 1.66 4.06
C ASP A 148 -17.18 2.57 4.23
N HIS A 149 -16.21 2.16 5.03
CA HIS A 149 -14.94 2.86 5.21
C HIS A 149 -14.13 2.91 3.89
N THR A 150 -14.06 1.81 3.17
CA THR A 150 -13.37 1.74 1.87
C THR A 150 -14.00 2.72 0.86
N ILE A 151 -15.34 2.75 0.78
CA ILE A 151 -16.05 3.68 -0.11
C ILE A 151 -15.75 5.13 0.28
N LEU A 152 -15.89 5.45 1.55
CA LEU A 152 -15.78 6.81 2.06
C LEU A 152 -14.37 7.40 1.92
N VAL A 153 -13.35 6.59 2.11
CA VAL A 153 -11.95 7.01 1.98
C VAL A 153 -11.52 7.00 0.51
N GLY A 154 -11.95 5.99 -0.24
CA GLY A 154 -11.46 5.68 -1.57
C GLY A 154 -11.85 6.69 -2.63
N TRP A 155 -13.10 7.17 -2.62
CA TRP A 155 -13.64 7.94 -3.74
C TRP A 155 -14.42 9.17 -3.31
N THR A 156 -14.58 10.11 -4.24
CA THR A 156 -15.48 11.26 -4.06
C THR A 156 -16.94 10.81 -4.11
N GLU A 157 -17.83 11.54 -3.44
CA GLU A 157 -19.28 11.26 -3.48
C GLU A 157 -19.81 11.30 -4.92
N GLU A 158 -19.28 12.20 -5.73
CA GLU A 158 -19.63 12.32 -7.15
C GLU A 158 -19.23 11.05 -7.92
N TYR A 159 -18.01 10.52 -7.71
CA TYR A 159 -17.57 9.29 -8.34
C TYR A 159 -18.45 8.10 -7.93
N VAL A 160 -18.71 7.94 -6.63
CA VAL A 160 -19.57 6.86 -6.12
C VAL A 160 -20.97 6.92 -6.74
N LYS A 161 -21.52 8.12 -6.89
CA LYS A 161 -22.85 8.31 -7.48
C LYS A 161 -22.91 7.91 -8.97
N HIS A 162 -21.85 8.19 -9.74
CA HIS A 162 -21.84 7.98 -11.19
C HIS A 162 -21.24 6.64 -11.62
N HIS A 163 -20.50 5.95 -10.73
CA HIS A 163 -19.81 4.70 -11.03
C HIS A 163 -20.11 3.57 -10.04
N PRO A 164 -21.41 3.31 -9.67
CA PRO A 164 -21.74 2.32 -8.64
C PRO A 164 -21.29 0.90 -9.01
N GLU A 165 -21.36 0.52 -10.29
CA GLU A 165 -20.96 -0.82 -10.75
C GLU A 165 -19.45 -1.02 -10.64
N GLU A 166 -18.66 0.02 -10.90
CA GLU A 166 -17.21 -0.02 -10.75
C GLU A 166 -16.80 -0.16 -9.28
N ILE A 167 -17.47 0.58 -8.38
CA ILE A 167 -17.29 0.45 -6.94
C ILE A 167 -17.60 -0.99 -6.48
N GLU A 168 -18.71 -1.56 -6.93
CA GLU A 168 -19.07 -2.95 -6.59
C GLU A 168 -18.04 -3.96 -7.13
N ARG A 169 -17.51 -3.73 -8.33
CA ARG A 169 -16.42 -4.56 -8.88
C ARG A 169 -15.18 -4.54 -8.00
N TYR A 170 -14.77 -3.36 -7.55
CA TYR A 170 -13.64 -3.20 -6.63
C TYR A 170 -13.93 -3.90 -5.30
N LEU A 171 -15.06 -3.61 -4.69
CA LEU A 171 -15.44 -4.17 -3.39
C LEU A 171 -15.53 -5.70 -3.43
N LYS A 172 -15.99 -6.27 -4.54
CA LYS A 172 -16.02 -7.73 -4.72
C LYS A 172 -14.63 -8.34 -4.61
N VAL A 173 -13.61 -7.69 -5.16
CA VAL A 173 -12.21 -8.14 -5.04
C VAL A 173 -11.69 -7.89 -3.63
N ARG A 174 -11.85 -6.68 -3.12
CA ARG A 174 -11.38 -6.25 -1.80
C ARG A 174 -11.94 -7.11 -0.65
N MET A 175 -13.21 -7.52 -0.75
CA MET A 175 -13.92 -8.26 0.29
C MET A 175 -13.84 -9.78 0.12
N HIS A 176 -13.28 -10.27 -1.01
CA HIS A 176 -13.21 -11.72 -1.28
C HIS A 176 -12.39 -12.49 -0.23
N ASN A 177 -11.24 -11.94 0.13
CA ASN A 177 -10.36 -12.50 1.17
C ASN A 177 -10.28 -11.50 2.34
N LEU A 178 -11.42 -11.07 2.86
CA LEU A 178 -11.48 -10.10 3.92
C LEU A 178 -10.57 -10.52 5.08
N CYS A 179 -9.63 -9.64 5.43
CA CYS A 179 -8.69 -9.87 6.52
C CYS A 179 -9.47 -10.08 7.84
N PRO A 180 -9.24 -11.16 8.59
CA PRO A 180 -9.93 -11.34 9.87
C PRO A 180 -9.65 -10.17 10.82
N VAL A 181 -10.64 -9.76 11.60
CA VAL A 181 -10.61 -8.54 12.43
C VAL A 181 -9.40 -8.46 13.36
N GLU A 182 -8.97 -9.58 13.93
CA GLU A 182 -7.77 -9.66 14.76
C GLU A 182 -6.53 -9.15 14.01
N PHE A 183 -6.32 -9.63 12.79
CA PHE A 183 -5.15 -9.27 11.98
C PHE A 183 -5.29 -7.89 11.36
N TYR A 184 -6.51 -7.47 11.03
CA TYR A 184 -6.78 -6.06 10.67
C TYR A 184 -6.29 -5.10 11.75
N LEU A 185 -6.62 -5.37 13.02
CA LEU A 185 -6.19 -4.54 14.15
C LEU A 185 -4.67 -4.55 14.34
N ARG A 186 -4.01 -5.71 14.12
CA ARG A 186 -2.54 -5.81 14.16
C ARG A 186 -1.89 -4.98 13.06
N HIS A 187 -2.42 -5.03 11.83
CA HIS A 187 -1.99 -4.17 10.73
C HIS A 187 -2.20 -2.68 11.02
N LEU A 188 -3.34 -2.33 11.61
CA LEU A 188 -3.66 -0.96 12.01
C LEU A 188 -2.65 -0.43 13.03
N ILE A 189 -2.33 -1.22 14.06
CA ILE A 189 -1.35 -0.87 15.11
C ILE A 189 0.04 -0.74 14.50
N ALA A 190 0.47 -1.69 13.65
CA ALA A 190 1.75 -1.62 12.94
C ALA A 190 1.88 -0.34 12.12
N ARG A 191 0.84 0.02 11.36
CA ARG A 191 0.80 1.27 10.59
C ARG A 191 0.90 2.51 11.47
N GLN A 192 0.24 2.52 12.62
CA GLN A 192 0.22 3.67 13.53
C GLN A 192 1.53 3.86 14.29
N SER A 193 2.28 2.78 14.53
CA SER A 193 3.58 2.83 15.20
C SER A 193 4.74 3.17 14.25
N HIS A 194 4.48 3.23 12.94
CA HIS A 194 5.51 3.55 11.95
C HIS A 194 6.00 4.98 12.07
N ASP A 195 7.33 5.16 12.09
CA ASP A 195 7.97 6.47 12.01
C ASP A 195 9.35 6.37 11.33
N THR A 196 9.46 6.96 10.14
CA THR A 196 10.71 7.13 9.40
C THR A 196 11.11 8.60 9.26
N SER A 197 10.44 9.53 9.95
CA SER A 197 10.59 10.99 9.78
C SER A 197 12.03 11.46 9.87
N GLN A 198 12.82 10.92 10.80
CA GLN A 198 14.22 11.30 11.01
C GLN A 198 15.18 10.67 9.98
N ARG A 199 14.73 9.67 9.24
CA ARG A 199 15.51 8.86 8.29
C ARG A 199 15.22 9.17 6.83
N LEU A 200 14.24 10.04 6.50
CA LEU A 200 13.86 10.35 5.11
C LEU A 200 15.03 10.81 4.25
N LYS A 201 15.95 11.59 4.81
CA LYS A 201 17.17 12.07 4.15
C LYS A 201 18.14 10.95 3.73
N ASP A 202 17.97 9.76 4.30
CA ASP A 202 18.83 8.60 4.05
C ASP A 202 18.30 7.73 2.89
N ILE A 203 17.07 7.95 2.43
CA ILE A 203 16.53 7.35 1.20
C ILE A 203 17.21 8.01 0.01
N LYS A 204 18.05 7.24 -0.70
CA LYS A 204 18.86 7.74 -1.83
C LYS A 204 18.26 7.41 -3.19
N GLN A 205 17.40 6.42 -3.26
CA GLN A 205 16.74 5.99 -4.49
C GLN A 205 15.84 7.12 -5.03
N PRO A 206 15.72 7.25 -6.35
CA PRO A 206 14.71 8.11 -6.95
C PRO A 206 13.32 7.73 -6.45
N ALA A 207 12.52 8.72 -6.02
CA ALA A 207 11.21 8.50 -5.45
C ALA A 207 10.14 9.35 -6.15
N LEU A 208 9.09 8.70 -6.66
CA LEU A 208 7.85 9.35 -7.05
C LEU A 208 6.90 9.32 -5.86
N ILE A 209 6.43 10.48 -5.44
CA ILE A 209 5.40 10.60 -4.41
C ILE A 209 4.12 10.98 -5.13
N LEU A 210 3.09 10.13 -5.02
CA LEU A 210 1.83 10.29 -5.74
C LEU A 210 0.67 10.34 -4.76
N VAL A 211 -0.24 11.31 -4.91
CA VAL A 211 -1.38 11.50 -3.99
C VAL A 211 -2.53 12.22 -4.66
N GLY A 212 -3.77 11.86 -4.32
CA GLY A 212 -4.95 12.63 -4.68
C GLY A 212 -5.08 13.93 -3.87
N ASP A 213 -5.56 15.01 -4.44
CA ASP A 213 -5.75 16.28 -3.73
C ASP A 213 -6.85 16.20 -2.66
N GLY A 214 -7.83 15.31 -2.85
CA GLY A 214 -8.91 15.02 -1.93
C GLY A 214 -8.64 13.84 -0.99
N ASP A 215 -7.43 13.28 -0.98
CA ASP A 215 -7.08 12.11 -0.15
C ASP A 215 -7.00 12.51 1.33
N ARG A 216 -8.07 12.21 2.06
CA ARG A 216 -8.26 12.59 3.45
C ARG A 216 -8.14 11.37 4.36
N ASN A 217 -7.38 11.52 5.42
CA ASN A 217 -7.43 10.58 6.54
C ASN A 217 -8.63 10.96 7.43
N MET A 218 -9.61 10.07 7.54
CA MET A 218 -10.86 10.33 8.27
C MET A 218 -10.71 10.49 9.78
N THR A 219 -9.56 10.18 10.32
CA THR A 219 -9.37 10.05 11.77
C THR A 219 -8.35 11.01 12.35
N SER A 220 -7.73 11.86 11.54
CA SER A 220 -6.77 12.87 11.99
C SER A 220 -6.93 14.19 11.21
N GLU A 221 -6.45 15.28 11.79
CA GLU A 221 -6.35 16.59 11.11
C GLU A 221 -5.34 16.58 9.95
N ILE A 222 -4.45 15.57 9.92
CA ILE A 222 -3.42 15.40 8.90
C ILE A 222 -3.94 14.46 7.83
N ASN A 223 -4.01 14.93 6.60
CA ASN A 223 -4.39 14.14 5.45
C ASN A 223 -3.17 13.59 4.70
N HIS A 224 -3.39 12.64 3.78
CA HIS A 224 -2.32 12.04 2.98
C HIS A 224 -1.60 13.04 2.10
N ARG A 225 -2.26 14.11 1.63
CA ARG A 225 -1.64 15.20 0.89
C ARG A 225 -0.54 15.88 1.69
N MET A 226 -0.83 16.28 2.93
CA MET A 226 0.16 16.90 3.82
C MET A 226 1.30 15.94 4.16
N SER A 227 0.98 14.66 4.40
CA SER A 227 1.98 13.61 4.66
C SER A 227 2.91 13.40 3.45
N SER A 228 2.37 13.46 2.23
CA SER A 228 3.14 13.37 0.99
C SER A 228 4.06 14.57 0.78
N GLU A 229 3.63 15.77 1.18
CA GLU A 229 4.48 16.97 1.17
C GLU A 229 5.66 16.85 2.16
N VAL A 230 5.46 16.20 3.31
CA VAL A 230 6.56 15.89 4.26
C VAL A 230 7.56 14.93 3.63
N LEU A 231 7.10 13.88 2.96
CA LEU A 231 7.97 12.95 2.23
C LEU A 231 8.78 13.68 1.16
N ALA A 232 8.13 14.53 0.35
CA ALA A 232 8.78 15.27 -0.72
C ALA A 232 9.85 16.26 -0.22
N LYS A 233 9.66 16.82 0.96
CA LYS A 233 10.64 17.70 1.60
C LYS A 233 11.80 16.91 2.23
N GLY A 234 11.53 15.70 2.70
CA GLY A 234 12.49 14.88 3.45
C GLY A 234 13.36 13.98 2.59
N ILE A 235 12.85 13.50 1.45
CA ILE A 235 13.58 12.59 0.53
C ILE A 235 14.29 13.43 -0.54
N PRO A 236 15.66 13.42 -0.60
CA PRO A 236 16.40 14.34 -1.45
C PRO A 236 16.13 14.19 -2.95
N ASN A 237 15.94 12.95 -3.42
CA ASN A 237 15.73 12.65 -4.85
C ASN A 237 14.27 12.26 -5.10
N SER A 238 13.34 13.17 -4.80
CA SER A 238 11.91 12.90 -4.92
C SER A 238 11.18 13.90 -5.81
N LYS A 239 10.10 13.42 -6.43
CA LYS A 239 9.14 14.22 -7.19
C LYS A 239 7.73 13.99 -6.64
N LEU A 240 7.06 15.06 -6.23
CA LEU A 240 5.66 15.02 -5.82
C LEU A 240 4.74 15.30 -7.01
N VAL A 241 3.76 14.43 -7.21
CA VAL A 241 2.66 14.62 -8.15
C VAL A 241 1.34 14.51 -7.40
N VAL A 242 0.47 15.47 -7.61
CA VAL A 242 -0.86 15.55 -7.00
C VAL A 242 -1.90 15.38 -8.09
N LEU A 243 -2.75 14.37 -7.94
CA LEU A 243 -3.85 14.06 -8.84
C LEU A 243 -5.08 14.91 -8.48
N PRO A 244 -5.58 15.76 -9.38
CA PRO A 244 -6.74 16.58 -9.09
C PRO A 244 -8.02 15.75 -9.01
N ASN A 245 -8.91 16.12 -8.08
CA ASN A 245 -10.22 15.47 -7.83
C ASN A 245 -10.15 13.99 -7.45
N GLU A 246 -8.97 13.49 -7.04
CA GLU A 246 -8.80 12.11 -6.62
C GLU A 246 -8.71 11.98 -5.10
N ARG A 247 -9.22 10.83 -4.60
CA ARG A 247 -9.04 10.37 -3.23
C ARG A 247 -8.07 9.20 -3.16
N HIS A 248 -8.22 8.34 -2.16
CA HIS A 248 -7.25 7.28 -1.86
C HIS A 248 -7.14 6.21 -2.95
N SER A 249 -8.24 5.89 -3.66
CA SER A 249 -8.32 4.77 -4.61
C SER A 249 -8.12 5.18 -6.07
N TYR A 250 -7.30 6.20 -6.37
CA TYR A 250 -7.05 6.66 -7.75
C TYR A 250 -6.40 5.60 -8.66
N PHE A 251 -5.73 4.60 -8.12
CA PHE A 251 -5.27 3.43 -8.89
C PHE A 251 -6.43 2.66 -9.53
N PHE A 252 -7.64 2.91 -9.05
CA PHE A 252 -8.86 2.33 -9.57
C PHE A 252 -9.71 3.34 -10.32
N SER A 253 -9.96 4.54 -9.77
CA SER A 253 -10.80 5.57 -10.40
C SER A 253 -10.13 6.25 -11.60
N ASN A 254 -8.80 6.34 -11.61
CA ASN A 254 -8.03 7.00 -12.67
C ASN A 254 -6.75 6.24 -13.01
N PRO A 255 -6.89 4.94 -13.39
CA PRO A 255 -5.73 4.08 -13.61
C PRO A 255 -4.83 4.58 -14.73
N ASP A 256 -5.38 5.08 -15.82
CA ASP A 256 -4.61 5.51 -16.98
C ASP A 256 -3.65 6.65 -16.65
N GLU A 257 -4.10 7.64 -15.91
CA GLU A 257 -3.26 8.76 -15.50
C GLU A 257 -2.21 8.32 -14.46
N ALA A 258 -2.59 7.50 -13.48
CA ALA A 258 -1.65 6.95 -12.52
C ALA A 258 -0.57 6.10 -13.21
N HIS A 259 -0.96 5.25 -14.17
CA HIS A 259 -0.03 4.44 -14.95
C HIS A 259 0.90 5.31 -15.81
N ARG A 260 0.36 6.32 -16.48
CA ARG A 260 1.16 7.26 -17.28
C ARG A 260 2.24 7.93 -16.44
N ILE A 261 1.88 8.45 -15.28
CA ILE A 261 2.81 9.13 -14.37
C ILE A 261 3.91 8.17 -13.89
N ILE A 262 3.54 6.94 -13.50
CA ILE A 262 4.50 5.92 -13.04
C ILE A 262 5.41 5.53 -14.20
N ARG A 263 4.87 5.28 -15.41
CA ARG A 263 5.67 4.92 -16.59
C ARG A 263 6.66 6.02 -16.96
N ASP A 264 6.24 7.28 -16.94
CA ASP A 264 7.14 8.40 -17.23
C ASP A 264 8.29 8.47 -16.21
N PHE A 265 8.01 8.20 -14.93
CA PHE A 265 9.02 8.19 -13.87
C PHE A 265 9.99 6.99 -13.97
N ILE A 266 9.52 5.81 -14.34
CA ILE A 266 10.37 4.60 -14.37
C ILE A 266 11.22 4.47 -15.64
N ARG A 267 10.89 5.19 -16.72
CA ARG A 267 11.66 5.21 -17.99
C ARG A 267 13.02 5.87 -17.85
N ASP A 268 13.14 6.89 -16.99
CA ASP A 268 14.37 7.63 -16.72
C ASP A 268 15.30 6.85 -15.77
#